data_08390955f91b16bcec2a81166c3bf1d5
#
_entry.id   08390955f91b16bcec2a81166c3bf1d5
#
_cell.length_a   1.000
_cell.length_b   1.000
_cell.length_c   1.000
_cell.angle_alpha   90.00
_cell.angle_beta   90.00
_cell.angle_gamma   90.00
#
_symmetry.space_group_name_H-M   'P 1'
#
loop_
_entity.id
_entity.type
_entity.pdbx_description
1 polymer ?
#
loop_
_entity_poly.entity_id
_entity_poly.type
_entity_poly.pdbx_seq_one_letter_code
_entity_poly.pdbx_strand_id
1 'polypeptide(L)'
;EVLNKIKIPLNGMIMVKENETIFTIANKYNVIPRDIIDDNKLLKPYDLKLNQILFLRNKNFYILSKGDTIDKISIKFAVNKLDIIKLNKLKKPYNLIAGNKILIPKIKDYSVVDLIINEKVYKSKSVVTKFNKSNNTLIKNSPKFTWPAKGTVIKSFGKFGKGQYYDGIDIKSGENRPIYSAYDGKIAFIGSQIKKFGNLILVKHKDGWLSAYSNLGKYNVKQGDIIKKGKIIAFTSSNSGSFHFQLRYNRTPVNPVNYLN
;
A
#
# COMPACT_ATOMS: atom_id res chain seq x y z
N GLU A 1 7.42 -7.77 23.40
CA GLU A 1 6.12 -8.41 23.64
C GLU A 1 5.43 -8.65 22.32
N VAL A 2 5.31 -9.91 21.93
CA VAL A 2 4.50 -10.35 20.80
C VAL A 2 3.06 -10.00 21.15
N LEU A 3 2.43 -9.07 20.42
CA LEU A 3 1.00 -8.80 20.56
C LEU A 3 0.26 -10.13 20.31
N ASN A 4 -0.18 -10.77 21.39
CA ASN A 4 -1.03 -11.95 21.32
C ASN A 4 -2.30 -11.56 20.56
N LYS A 5 -2.39 -11.99 19.29
CA LYS A 5 -3.60 -11.80 18.50
C LYS A 5 -4.73 -12.54 19.17
N ILE A 6 -5.75 -11.82 19.59
CA ILE A 6 -6.90 -12.38 20.27
C ILE A 6 -7.66 -13.26 19.25
N LYS A 7 -7.90 -14.52 19.61
CA LYS A 7 -8.71 -15.40 18.77
C LYS A 7 -10.16 -14.94 18.78
N ILE A 8 -10.81 -15.00 17.62
CA ILE A 8 -12.26 -14.79 17.52
C ILE A 8 -12.94 -15.89 18.37
N PRO A 9 -13.92 -15.54 19.21
CA PRO A 9 -14.71 -16.52 19.94
C PRO A 9 -15.31 -17.59 19.01
N LEU A 10 -15.51 -18.81 19.50
CA LEU A 10 -16.05 -19.92 18.70
C LEU A 10 -17.40 -19.60 18.03
N ASN A 11 -18.24 -18.80 18.70
CA ASN A 11 -19.52 -18.33 18.18
C ASN A 11 -19.39 -17.17 17.16
N GLY A 12 -18.19 -16.67 16.93
CA GLY A 12 -17.91 -15.57 16.02
C GLY A 12 -18.40 -14.20 16.51
N MET A 13 -18.97 -14.07 17.71
CA MET A 13 -19.52 -12.83 18.22
C MET A 13 -18.55 -12.10 19.13
N ILE A 14 -18.44 -10.79 18.98
CA ILE A 14 -17.70 -9.90 19.88
C ILE A 14 -18.59 -8.74 20.29
N MET A 15 -18.28 -8.17 21.45
CA MET A 15 -18.90 -6.94 21.93
C MET A 15 -17.94 -5.78 21.73
N VAL A 16 -18.43 -4.70 21.12
CA VAL A 16 -17.69 -3.46 20.90
C VAL A 16 -17.40 -2.80 22.24
N LYS A 17 -16.14 -2.50 22.48
CA LYS A 17 -15.67 -1.80 23.68
C LYS A 17 -15.54 -0.30 23.40
N GLU A 18 -15.32 0.47 24.47
CA GLU A 18 -15.08 1.90 24.37
C GLU A 18 -13.89 2.21 23.45
N ASN A 19 -14.04 3.22 22.60
CA ASN A 19 -13.06 3.67 21.62
C ASN A 19 -12.66 2.63 20.55
N GLU A 20 -13.41 1.53 20.43
CA GLU A 20 -13.19 0.60 19.32
C GLU A 20 -13.89 1.09 18.04
N THR A 21 -13.16 0.99 16.93
CA THR A 21 -13.65 1.24 15.57
C THR A 21 -13.59 -0.05 14.75
N ILE A 22 -14.25 -0.06 13.59
CA ILE A 22 -14.12 -1.20 12.66
C ILE A 22 -12.66 -1.53 12.38
N PHE A 23 -11.79 -0.52 12.25
CA PHE A 23 -10.38 -0.72 11.94
C PHE A 23 -9.59 -1.29 13.13
N THR A 24 -9.86 -0.82 14.35
CA THR A 24 -9.20 -1.35 15.55
C THR A 24 -9.62 -2.80 15.81
N ILE A 25 -10.91 -3.11 15.61
CA ILE A 25 -11.45 -4.47 15.71
C ILE A 25 -10.87 -5.36 14.61
N ALA A 26 -10.81 -4.89 13.37
CA ALA A 26 -10.23 -5.63 12.25
C ALA A 26 -8.77 -6.01 12.50
N ASN A 27 -7.96 -5.07 13.00
CA ASN A 27 -6.57 -5.32 13.39
C ASN A 27 -6.45 -6.30 14.56
N LYS A 28 -7.26 -6.11 15.60
CA LYS A 28 -7.25 -6.92 16.82
C LYS A 28 -7.55 -8.39 16.55
N TYR A 29 -8.56 -8.65 15.71
CA TYR A 29 -9.02 -10.02 15.39
C TYR A 29 -8.47 -10.53 14.06
N ASN A 30 -7.68 -9.74 13.34
CA ASN A 30 -7.10 -10.08 12.04
C ASN A 30 -8.16 -10.48 11.00
N VAL A 31 -9.20 -9.67 10.90
CA VAL A 31 -10.30 -9.78 9.91
C VAL A 31 -10.28 -8.57 8.97
N ILE A 32 -10.94 -8.69 7.84
CA ILE A 32 -11.02 -7.61 6.85
C ILE A 32 -12.11 -6.62 7.29
N PRO A 33 -11.84 -5.29 7.36
CA PRO A 33 -12.85 -4.28 7.75
C PRO A 33 -14.14 -4.38 6.94
N ARG A 34 -14.03 -4.65 5.63
CA ARG A 34 -15.17 -4.82 4.74
C ARG A 34 -16.06 -5.99 5.14
N ASP A 35 -15.46 -7.11 5.58
CA ASP A 35 -16.22 -8.27 6.05
C ASP A 35 -17.03 -7.93 7.31
N ILE A 36 -16.47 -7.11 8.23
CA ILE A 36 -17.21 -6.64 9.41
C ILE A 36 -18.43 -5.83 8.97
N ILE A 37 -18.26 -4.92 8.01
CA ILE A 37 -19.34 -4.08 7.49
C ILE A 37 -20.44 -4.94 6.84
N ASP A 38 -20.03 -5.80 5.90
CA ASP A 38 -20.96 -6.59 5.08
C ASP A 38 -21.69 -7.68 5.91
N ASP A 39 -20.97 -8.38 6.80
CA ASP A 39 -21.53 -9.44 7.65
C ASP A 39 -22.48 -8.89 8.72
N ASN A 40 -22.28 -7.65 9.16
CA ASN A 40 -23.14 -6.99 10.16
C ASN A 40 -24.11 -5.96 9.55
N LYS A 41 -24.14 -5.82 8.23
CA LYS A 41 -25.01 -4.89 7.50
C LYS A 41 -24.90 -3.44 8.02
N LEU A 42 -23.66 -3.02 8.33
CA LEU A 42 -23.41 -1.70 8.87
C LEU A 42 -23.64 -0.63 7.81
N LEU A 43 -24.38 0.42 8.19
CA LEU A 43 -24.67 1.57 7.33
C LEU A 43 -23.59 2.66 7.53
N LYS A 44 -23.36 3.46 6.48
CA LYS A 44 -22.49 4.67 6.61
C LYS A 44 -23.08 5.62 7.64
N PRO A 45 -22.25 6.29 8.45
CA PRO A 45 -20.79 6.38 8.41
C PRO A 45 -20.03 5.21 9.04
N TYR A 46 -20.68 4.09 9.37
CA TYR A 46 -20.11 2.87 9.97
C TYR A 46 -19.64 3.04 11.42
N ASP A 47 -20.28 3.94 12.14
CA ASP A 47 -20.02 4.15 13.56
C ASP A 47 -20.50 2.96 14.38
N LEU A 48 -19.70 2.56 15.34
CA LEU A 48 -20.02 1.47 16.26
C LEU A 48 -20.49 2.04 17.61
N LYS A 49 -21.48 1.39 18.19
CA LYS A 49 -21.98 1.74 19.51
C LYS A 49 -21.30 0.88 20.59
N LEU A 50 -21.04 1.46 21.75
CA LEU A 50 -20.60 0.71 22.92
C LEU A 50 -21.57 -0.45 23.21
N ASN A 51 -21.01 -1.62 23.52
CA ASN A 51 -21.75 -2.87 23.74
C ASN A 51 -22.50 -3.42 22.51
N GLN A 52 -22.31 -2.85 21.33
CA GLN A 52 -22.85 -3.43 20.10
C GLN A 52 -22.25 -4.81 19.89
N ILE A 53 -23.08 -5.80 19.53
CA ILE A 53 -22.60 -7.14 19.18
C ILE A 53 -22.28 -7.14 17.68
N LEU A 54 -21.07 -7.55 17.34
CA LEU A 54 -20.64 -7.77 15.95
C LEU A 54 -20.33 -9.24 15.73
N PHE A 55 -20.74 -9.74 14.57
CA PHE A 55 -20.35 -11.05 14.08
C PHE A 55 -19.06 -10.94 13.27
N LEU A 56 -18.02 -11.66 13.66
CA LEU A 56 -16.75 -11.72 12.97
C LEU A 56 -16.55 -13.11 12.36
N ARG A 57 -16.58 -13.20 11.05
CA ARG A 57 -16.21 -14.43 10.35
C ARG A 57 -14.69 -14.51 10.22
N ASN A 58 -14.09 -15.55 10.69
CA ASN A 58 -12.68 -15.86 10.45
C ASN A 58 -12.52 -16.41 9.02
N LYS A 59 -12.70 -15.54 8.03
CA LYS A 59 -12.57 -15.91 6.61
C LYS A 59 -11.09 -15.82 6.22
N ASN A 60 -10.34 -16.89 6.41
CA ASN A 60 -9.06 -17.05 5.74
C ASN A 60 -9.22 -17.50 4.28
N PHE A 61 -10.43 -17.47 3.74
CA PHE A 61 -10.73 -17.85 2.36
C PHE A 61 -11.81 -16.97 1.73
N TYR A 62 -11.80 -16.93 0.41
CA TYR A 62 -12.82 -16.29 -0.41
C TYR A 62 -13.48 -17.33 -1.32
N ILE A 63 -14.78 -17.26 -1.50
CA ILE A 63 -15.50 -18.10 -2.48
C ILE A 63 -15.47 -17.36 -3.82
N LEU A 64 -14.90 -18.02 -4.83
CA LEU A 64 -14.73 -17.44 -6.15
C LEU A 64 -16.08 -17.17 -6.83
N SER A 65 -16.22 -16.00 -7.41
CA SER A 65 -17.33 -15.60 -8.24
C SER A 65 -17.00 -15.77 -9.74
N LYS A 66 -18.02 -15.86 -10.59
CA LYS A 66 -17.81 -15.92 -12.05
C LYS A 66 -17.06 -14.68 -12.52
N GLY A 67 -15.99 -14.89 -13.28
CA GLY A 67 -15.15 -13.81 -13.81
C GLY A 67 -14.09 -13.26 -12.83
N ASP A 68 -13.91 -13.92 -11.67
CA ASP A 68 -12.79 -13.61 -10.78
C ASP A 68 -11.47 -14.01 -11.42
N THR A 69 -10.46 -13.18 -11.20
CA THR A 69 -9.08 -13.44 -11.53
C THR A 69 -8.22 -13.21 -10.30
N ILE A 70 -7.03 -13.80 -10.26
CA ILE A 70 -6.10 -13.58 -9.13
C ILE A 70 -5.81 -12.09 -8.95
N ASP A 71 -5.73 -11.33 -10.06
CA ASP A 71 -5.49 -9.89 -10.02
C ASP A 71 -6.65 -9.15 -9.35
N LYS A 72 -7.89 -9.44 -9.73
CA LYS A 72 -9.08 -8.86 -9.08
C LYS A 72 -9.15 -9.20 -7.59
N ILE A 73 -8.84 -10.44 -7.23
CA ILE A 73 -8.83 -10.91 -5.83
C ILE A 73 -7.71 -10.21 -5.04
N SER A 74 -6.53 -10.10 -5.62
CA SER A 74 -5.38 -9.37 -5.05
C SER A 74 -5.76 -7.92 -4.69
N ILE A 75 -6.42 -7.22 -5.62
CA ILE A 75 -6.92 -5.85 -5.41
C ILE A 75 -8.04 -5.81 -4.36
N LYS A 76 -9.03 -6.71 -4.49
CA LYS A 76 -10.19 -6.78 -3.59
C LYS A 76 -9.80 -6.94 -2.13
N PHE A 77 -8.79 -7.76 -1.86
CA PHE A 77 -8.34 -8.09 -0.51
C PHE A 77 -7.07 -7.36 -0.09
N ALA A 78 -6.53 -6.47 -0.94
CA ALA A 78 -5.29 -5.74 -0.70
C ALA A 78 -4.12 -6.66 -0.31
N VAL A 79 -4.00 -7.82 -0.96
CA VAL A 79 -2.95 -8.82 -0.73
C VAL A 79 -2.11 -9.04 -1.98
N ASN A 80 -0.87 -9.48 -1.80
CA ASN A 80 0.02 -9.73 -2.92
C ASN A 80 -0.46 -10.94 -3.74
N LYS A 81 -0.55 -10.79 -5.06
CA LYS A 81 -0.91 -11.85 -6.01
C LYS A 81 -0.06 -13.11 -5.85
N LEU A 82 1.26 -12.95 -5.65
CA LEU A 82 2.17 -14.09 -5.46
C LEU A 82 1.87 -14.87 -4.18
N ASP A 83 1.48 -14.16 -3.13
CA ASP A 83 1.16 -14.81 -1.87
C ASP A 83 -0.14 -15.60 -1.99
N ILE A 84 -1.12 -15.12 -2.77
CA ILE A 84 -2.33 -15.90 -3.12
C ILE A 84 -1.91 -17.17 -3.88
N ILE A 85 -1.09 -17.03 -4.92
CA ILE A 85 -0.62 -18.16 -5.75
C ILE A 85 0.12 -19.19 -4.91
N LYS A 86 1.08 -18.75 -4.08
CA LYS A 86 1.87 -19.63 -3.22
C LYS A 86 1.03 -20.33 -2.16
N LEU A 87 0.17 -19.57 -1.48
CA LEU A 87 -0.69 -20.10 -0.40
C LEU A 87 -1.64 -21.18 -0.91
N ASN A 88 -2.15 -20.99 -2.14
CA ASN A 88 -3.09 -21.93 -2.76
C ASN A 88 -2.41 -22.93 -3.71
N LYS A 89 -1.07 -22.92 -3.80
CA LYS A 89 -0.28 -23.79 -4.69
C LYS A 89 -0.78 -23.78 -6.14
N LEU A 90 -1.23 -22.61 -6.63
CA LEU A 90 -1.80 -22.48 -7.96
C LEU A 90 -0.72 -22.64 -9.04
N LYS A 91 -1.04 -23.44 -10.06
CA LYS A 91 -0.21 -23.62 -11.26
C LYS A 91 -0.78 -22.81 -12.43
N LYS A 92 0.10 -22.30 -13.32
CA LYS A 92 -0.35 -21.68 -14.57
C LYS A 92 -1.14 -22.69 -15.41
N PRO A 93 -2.22 -22.27 -16.08
CA PRO A 93 -2.69 -20.90 -16.33
C PRO A 93 -3.54 -20.26 -15.21
N TYR A 94 -3.52 -20.72 -13.97
CA TYR A 94 -4.27 -20.19 -12.81
C TYR A 94 -5.80 -20.21 -13.04
N ASN A 95 -6.34 -21.33 -13.45
CA ASN A 95 -7.78 -21.49 -13.67
C ASN A 95 -8.52 -21.39 -12.33
N LEU A 96 -9.31 -20.35 -12.17
CA LEU A 96 -10.16 -20.14 -11.01
C LEU A 96 -11.59 -20.55 -11.38
N ILE A 97 -12.16 -21.48 -10.62
CA ILE A 97 -13.52 -22.00 -10.84
C ILE A 97 -14.46 -21.33 -9.85
N ALA A 98 -15.53 -20.69 -10.36
CA ALA A 98 -16.57 -20.11 -9.51
C ALA A 98 -17.16 -21.15 -8.53
N GLY A 99 -17.43 -20.72 -7.30
CA GLY A 99 -17.89 -21.58 -6.21
C GLY A 99 -16.78 -22.22 -5.39
N ASN A 100 -15.54 -22.32 -5.89
CA ASN A 100 -14.41 -22.85 -5.14
C ASN A 100 -13.90 -21.85 -4.11
N LYS A 101 -13.29 -22.37 -3.04
CA LYS A 101 -12.62 -21.57 -2.01
C LYS A 101 -11.18 -21.27 -2.42
N ILE A 102 -10.76 -20.02 -2.29
CA ILE A 102 -9.36 -19.62 -2.39
C ILE A 102 -8.90 -19.02 -1.07
N LEU A 103 -7.77 -19.50 -0.54
CA LEU A 103 -7.20 -18.99 0.70
C LEU A 103 -6.65 -17.59 0.46
N ILE A 104 -7.01 -16.66 1.33
CA ILE A 104 -6.51 -15.29 1.30
C ILE A 104 -5.37 -15.15 2.32
N PRO A 105 -4.18 -14.72 1.89
CA PRO A 105 -3.07 -14.48 2.80
C PRO A 105 -3.47 -13.50 3.90
N LYS A 106 -2.97 -13.71 5.11
CA LYS A 106 -3.06 -12.69 6.16
C LYS A 106 -2.38 -11.43 5.65
N ILE A 107 -3.03 -10.28 5.80
CA ILE A 107 -2.44 -9.00 5.43
C ILE A 107 -1.18 -8.84 6.27
N LYS A 108 -0.02 -9.05 5.66
CA LYS A 108 1.22 -8.44 6.13
C LYS A 108 1.08 -6.97 5.74
N ASP A 109 1.66 -6.05 6.49
CA ASP A 109 1.67 -4.63 6.15
C ASP A 109 2.39 -4.39 4.80
N TYR A 110 1.73 -4.78 3.72
CA TYR A 110 2.17 -4.41 2.36
C TYR A 110 1.73 -2.97 2.11
N SER A 111 2.66 -2.14 1.72
CA SER A 111 2.28 -0.84 1.19
C SER A 111 1.49 -1.07 -0.11
N VAL A 112 0.50 -0.23 -0.36
CA VAL A 112 -0.30 -0.32 -1.60
C VAL A 112 0.58 -0.16 -2.84
N VAL A 113 1.73 0.48 -2.70
CA VAL A 113 2.78 0.55 -3.71
C VAL A 113 3.23 -0.85 -4.13
N ASP A 114 3.34 -1.82 -3.19
CA ASP A 114 3.69 -3.20 -3.50
C ASP A 114 2.61 -3.92 -4.32
N LEU A 115 1.34 -3.59 -4.10
CA LEU A 115 0.22 -4.17 -4.85
C LEU A 115 0.22 -3.69 -6.30
N ILE A 116 0.42 -2.40 -6.53
CA ILE A 116 0.40 -1.79 -7.86
C ILE A 116 1.64 -2.20 -8.68
N ILE A 117 2.81 -2.31 -8.04
CA ILE A 117 4.04 -2.75 -8.71
C ILE A 117 3.90 -4.20 -9.18
N ASN A 118 3.22 -5.05 -8.42
CA ASN A 118 3.05 -6.46 -8.78
C ASN A 118 2.20 -6.67 -10.04
N GLU A 119 1.26 -5.79 -10.38
CA GLU A 119 0.45 -5.93 -11.59
C GLU A 119 1.24 -5.79 -12.90
N LYS A 120 2.30 -4.99 -12.92
CA LYS A 120 3.00 -4.63 -14.16
C LYS A 120 4.35 -5.29 -14.40
N VAL A 121 4.95 -5.91 -13.38
CA VAL A 121 6.32 -6.46 -13.46
C VAL A 121 6.37 -7.91 -13.95
N TYR A 122 5.22 -8.59 -14.09
CA TYR A 122 5.18 -10.00 -14.54
C TYR A 122 5.55 -10.24 -16.01
N LYS A 123 5.80 -9.19 -16.79
CA LYS A 123 6.24 -9.33 -18.19
C LYS A 123 7.76 -9.33 -18.38
N SER A 124 8.57 -9.14 -17.34
CA SER A 124 10.03 -9.25 -17.45
C SER A 124 10.59 -10.27 -16.47
N LYS A 125 11.40 -11.19 -17.00
CA LYS A 125 12.03 -12.30 -16.27
C LYS A 125 12.78 -11.85 -15.03
N SER A 126 12.58 -12.57 -13.95
CA SER A 126 13.09 -12.37 -12.59
C SER A 126 14.59 -12.65 -12.47
N VAL A 127 15.29 -11.78 -11.74
CA VAL A 127 16.45 -12.18 -10.95
C VAL A 127 16.09 -11.95 -9.47
N VAL A 128 15.96 -13.04 -8.73
CA VAL A 128 15.73 -13.02 -7.28
C VAL A 128 17.09 -13.00 -6.61
N THR A 129 17.49 -11.87 -6.08
CA THR A 129 18.57 -11.80 -5.09
C THR A 129 17.98 -11.66 -3.69
N LYS A 130 18.40 -12.55 -2.80
CA LYS A 130 18.09 -12.51 -1.36
C LYS A 130 18.72 -11.26 -0.77
N PHE A 131 17.90 -10.37 -0.22
CA PHE A 131 18.40 -9.25 0.56
C PHE A 131 18.19 -9.49 2.04
N ASN A 132 19.30 -9.56 2.77
CA ASN A 132 19.33 -9.60 4.23
C ASN A 132 18.89 -8.24 4.81
N LYS A 133 18.06 -8.32 5.83
CA LYS A 133 17.69 -7.21 6.71
C LYS A 133 18.94 -6.72 7.45
N SER A 134 19.41 -5.59 7.11
CA SER A 134 20.37 -4.72 7.81
C SER A 134 21.47 -4.24 6.87
N ASN A 135 21.43 -2.95 6.59
CA ASN A 135 22.60 -2.07 6.56
C ASN A 135 22.25 -0.81 5.77
N ASN A 136 22.58 0.33 6.34
CA ASN A 136 22.60 1.68 5.75
C ASN A 136 23.62 1.81 4.60
N THR A 137 23.87 0.77 3.84
CA THR A 137 24.80 0.78 2.72
C THR A 137 24.09 1.35 1.50
N LEU A 138 24.56 2.48 1.01
CA LEU A 138 24.10 3.08 -0.24
C LEU A 138 24.19 2.07 -1.38
N ILE A 139 23.14 2.00 -2.20
CA ILE A 139 23.13 1.15 -3.38
C ILE A 139 24.16 1.70 -4.36
N LYS A 140 25.19 0.90 -4.65
CA LYS A 140 26.29 1.27 -5.55
C LYS A 140 25.71 1.64 -6.93
N ASN A 141 26.17 2.76 -7.50
CA ASN A 141 25.66 3.30 -8.78
C ASN A 141 24.19 3.72 -8.77
N SER A 142 23.63 4.12 -7.62
CA SER A 142 22.26 4.68 -7.57
C SER A 142 22.15 5.98 -8.38
N PRO A 143 21.00 6.24 -9.02
CA PRO A 143 20.73 7.52 -9.64
C PRO A 143 20.79 8.66 -8.62
N LYS A 144 21.24 9.84 -9.04
CA LYS A 144 21.15 11.07 -8.25
C LYS A 144 19.74 11.65 -8.40
N PHE A 145 18.87 11.35 -7.46
CA PHE A 145 17.55 11.92 -7.40
C PHE A 145 17.61 13.38 -6.93
N THR A 146 16.67 14.19 -7.39
CA THR A 146 16.49 15.56 -6.87
C THR A 146 15.33 15.59 -5.88
N TRP A 147 15.38 16.54 -4.97
CA TRP A 147 14.27 16.84 -4.10
C TRP A 147 13.00 17.09 -4.91
N PRO A 148 11.89 16.40 -4.61
CA PRO A 148 10.64 16.54 -5.36
C PRO A 148 9.94 17.87 -5.11
N ALA A 149 10.31 18.60 -4.07
CA ALA A 149 9.86 19.95 -3.79
C ALA A 149 10.82 20.65 -2.82
N LYS A 150 10.80 21.99 -2.81
CA LYS A 150 11.40 22.79 -1.73
C LYS A 150 10.49 22.69 -0.50
N GLY A 151 11.06 22.43 0.68
CA GLY A 151 10.30 22.32 1.91
C GLY A 151 11.07 21.67 3.04
N THR A 152 10.36 21.38 4.13
CA THR A 152 10.91 20.75 5.33
C THR A 152 10.41 19.33 5.47
N VAL A 153 11.28 18.39 5.82
CA VAL A 153 10.87 17.02 6.16
C VAL A 153 10.24 17.05 7.56
N ILE A 154 8.93 16.76 7.62
CA ILE A 154 8.16 16.76 8.87
C ILE A 154 7.96 15.37 9.44
N LYS A 155 8.21 14.32 8.64
CA LYS A 155 8.21 12.92 9.08
C LYS A 155 9.27 12.13 8.32
N SER A 156 10.11 11.43 9.06
CA SER A 156 11.28 10.74 8.51
C SER A 156 11.01 9.26 8.26
N PHE A 157 11.79 8.69 7.34
CA PHE A 157 11.83 7.26 7.05
C PHE A 157 12.35 6.45 8.24
N GLY A 158 11.83 5.25 8.45
CA GLY A 158 12.37 4.29 9.41
C GLY A 158 11.39 3.89 10.52
N LYS A 159 11.93 3.41 11.64
CA LYS A 159 11.11 2.97 12.78
C LYS A 159 10.40 4.16 13.43
N PHE A 160 9.12 3.99 13.66
CA PHE A 160 8.25 5.00 14.27
C PHE A 160 7.43 4.35 15.38
N GLY A 161 7.58 4.84 16.61
CA GLY A 161 6.84 4.33 17.76
C GLY A 161 7.03 2.83 18.04
N LYS A 162 6.09 2.19 18.72
CA LYS A 162 6.14 0.77 19.09
C LYS A 162 5.92 -0.14 17.86
N GLY A 163 7.01 -0.43 17.14
CA GLY A 163 7.01 -1.45 16.05
C GLY A 163 6.43 -0.99 14.71
N GLN A 164 6.08 0.28 14.56
CA GLN A 164 5.66 0.85 13.29
C GLN A 164 6.87 1.25 12.44
N TYR A 165 6.74 1.15 11.13
CA TYR A 165 7.76 1.52 10.17
C TYR A 165 7.19 2.47 9.13
N TYR A 166 7.93 3.55 8.81
CA TYR A 166 7.53 4.56 7.85
C TYR A 166 8.36 4.43 6.57
N ASP A 167 7.69 4.15 5.46
CA ASP A 167 8.33 3.73 4.20
C ASP A 167 8.84 4.89 3.34
N GLY A 168 8.73 6.12 3.81
CA GLY A 168 9.11 7.31 3.06
C GLY A 168 9.36 8.50 3.97
N ILE A 169 9.19 9.69 3.41
CA ILE A 169 9.27 10.97 4.13
C ILE A 169 8.04 11.82 3.81
N ASP A 170 7.58 12.63 4.77
CA ASP A 170 6.61 13.68 4.50
C ASP A 170 7.31 15.02 4.37
N ILE A 171 7.00 15.75 3.31
CA ILE A 171 7.59 17.04 2.97
C ILE A 171 6.51 18.12 3.07
N LYS A 172 6.72 19.12 3.91
CA LYS A 172 5.91 20.33 4.02
C LYS A 172 6.48 21.41 3.12
N SER A 173 5.76 21.79 2.06
CA SER A 173 6.18 22.75 1.03
C SER A 173 5.29 23.99 0.95
N GLY A 174 4.19 24.01 1.71
CA GLY A 174 3.13 24.99 1.57
C GLY A 174 2.03 24.53 0.61
N GLU A 175 0.93 25.25 0.58
CA GLU A 175 -0.26 24.93 -0.20
C GLU A 175 -0.07 25.23 -1.70
N ASN A 176 -0.66 24.39 -2.56
CA ASN A 176 -0.62 24.55 -4.02
C ASN A 176 0.79 24.72 -4.61
N ARG A 177 1.82 24.17 -3.97
CA ARG A 177 3.20 24.26 -4.46
C ARG A 177 3.50 23.13 -5.42
N PRO A 178 4.34 23.39 -6.46
CA PRO A 178 4.66 22.38 -7.46
C PRO A 178 5.48 21.24 -6.88
N ILE A 179 5.17 20.03 -7.33
CA ILE A 179 5.89 18.79 -7.03
C ILE A 179 6.51 18.29 -8.33
N TYR A 180 7.81 18.03 -8.29
CA TYR A 180 8.62 17.67 -9.44
C TYR A 180 8.97 16.19 -9.43
N SER A 181 9.14 15.61 -10.62
CA SER A 181 9.71 14.27 -10.73
C SER A 181 11.15 14.26 -10.23
N ALA A 182 11.45 13.39 -9.27
CA ALA A 182 12.78 13.28 -8.67
C ALA A 182 13.84 12.74 -9.65
N TYR A 183 13.43 12.04 -10.71
CA TYR A 183 14.31 11.50 -11.74
C TYR A 183 13.55 11.21 -13.05
N ASP A 184 14.30 10.94 -14.13
CA ASP A 184 13.74 10.49 -15.42
C ASP A 184 12.95 9.21 -15.25
N GLY A 185 11.79 9.09 -15.89
CA GLY A 185 11.02 7.87 -15.79
C GLY A 185 9.73 7.88 -16.61
N LYS A 186 8.90 6.88 -16.35
CA LYS A 186 7.56 6.74 -16.93
C LYS A 186 6.52 6.70 -15.84
N ILE A 187 5.43 7.44 -15.99
CA ILE A 187 4.29 7.37 -15.09
C ILE A 187 3.69 5.96 -15.15
N ALA A 188 3.89 5.20 -14.10
CA ALA A 188 3.42 3.83 -13.99
C ALA A 188 1.97 3.75 -13.52
N PHE A 189 1.56 4.68 -12.66
CA PHE A 189 0.22 4.72 -12.09
C PHE A 189 -0.16 6.13 -11.68
N ILE A 190 -1.46 6.46 -11.82
CA ILE A 190 -2.11 7.63 -11.22
C ILE A 190 -3.47 7.18 -10.70
N GLY A 191 -3.83 7.59 -9.49
CA GLY A 191 -5.14 7.27 -8.92
C GLY A 191 -5.36 7.86 -7.55
N SER A 192 -6.64 8.01 -7.18
CA SER A 192 -7.10 8.46 -5.85
C SER A 192 -7.92 7.38 -5.12
N GLN A 193 -7.98 6.18 -5.69
CA GLN A 193 -8.90 5.12 -5.26
C GLN A 193 -8.53 4.52 -3.89
N ILE A 194 -7.34 4.87 -3.37
CA ILE A 194 -6.83 4.32 -2.13
C ILE A 194 -6.88 5.43 -1.07
N LYS A 195 -7.95 5.44 -0.27
CA LYS A 195 -8.23 6.48 0.73
C LYS A 195 -7.04 6.87 1.62
N LYS A 196 -6.15 5.91 1.96
CA LYS A 196 -4.96 6.16 2.81
C LYS A 196 -3.90 7.04 2.15
N PHE A 197 -3.85 7.10 0.81
CA PHE A 197 -2.80 7.79 0.06
C PHE A 197 -3.31 9.01 -0.70
N GLY A 198 -4.61 9.28 -0.66
CA GLY A 198 -5.19 10.37 -1.45
C GLY A 198 -4.83 10.22 -2.93
N ASN A 199 -4.54 11.32 -3.60
CA ASN A 199 -4.02 11.29 -4.96
C ASN A 199 -2.58 10.76 -4.95
N LEU A 200 -2.33 9.72 -5.74
CA LEU A 200 -1.07 8.99 -5.82
C LEU A 200 -0.53 8.98 -7.24
N ILE A 201 0.75 9.27 -7.39
CA ILE A 201 1.53 9.08 -8.63
C ILE A 201 2.68 8.12 -8.35
N LEU A 202 2.88 7.13 -9.23
CA LEU A 202 4.05 6.27 -9.24
C LEU A 202 4.85 6.53 -10.51
N VAL A 203 6.13 6.80 -10.37
CA VAL A 203 7.07 6.95 -11.49
C VAL A 203 8.06 5.79 -11.45
N LYS A 204 8.08 5.00 -12.53
CA LYS A 204 9.08 3.95 -12.74
C LYS A 204 10.31 4.53 -13.40
N HIS A 205 11.45 4.33 -12.78
CA HIS A 205 12.77 4.74 -13.27
C HIS A 205 13.54 3.55 -13.84
N LYS A 206 14.77 3.79 -14.30
CA LYS A 206 15.69 2.74 -14.73
C LYS A 206 16.15 1.88 -13.53
N ASP A 207 16.73 0.72 -13.83
CA ASP A 207 17.47 -0.15 -12.90
C ASP A 207 16.70 -0.53 -11.63
N GLY A 208 15.38 -0.75 -11.75
CA GLY A 208 14.54 -1.21 -10.64
C GLY A 208 14.13 -0.13 -9.64
N TRP A 209 14.42 1.15 -9.91
CA TRP A 209 13.99 2.26 -9.09
C TRP A 209 12.54 2.68 -9.36
N LEU A 210 11.87 3.13 -8.31
CA LEU A 210 10.53 3.69 -8.35
C LEU A 210 10.40 4.79 -7.32
N SER A 211 9.75 5.89 -7.70
CA SER A 211 9.31 6.92 -6.75
C SER A 211 7.79 6.95 -6.65
N ALA A 212 7.30 7.19 -5.44
CA ALA A 212 5.88 7.35 -5.14
C ALA A 212 5.64 8.70 -4.50
N TYR A 213 4.59 9.38 -4.96
CA TYR A 213 4.13 10.67 -4.48
C TYR A 213 2.67 10.52 -4.09
N SER A 214 2.32 10.76 -2.84
CA SER A 214 0.94 10.59 -2.33
C SER A 214 0.49 11.75 -1.46
N ASN A 215 -0.79 11.79 -1.14
CA ASN A 215 -1.45 12.96 -0.54
C ASN A 215 -1.33 14.22 -1.39
N LEU A 216 -1.38 14.05 -2.72
CA LEU A 216 -1.27 15.13 -3.67
C LEU A 216 -2.56 15.93 -3.77
N GLY A 217 -2.45 17.20 -4.16
CA GLY A 217 -3.57 18.00 -4.61
C GLY A 217 -3.92 17.70 -6.08
N LYS A 218 -3.68 18.65 -6.96
CA LYS A 218 -3.87 18.47 -8.42
C LYS A 218 -2.65 17.81 -9.05
N TYR A 219 -2.86 17.08 -10.15
CA TYR A 219 -1.79 16.55 -11.00
C TYR A 219 -2.10 16.86 -12.48
N ASN A 220 -1.05 17.01 -13.30
CA ASN A 220 -1.13 17.40 -14.70
C ASN A 220 -0.44 16.41 -15.64
N VAL A 221 -0.31 15.16 -15.23
CA VAL A 221 0.29 14.09 -16.00
C VAL A 221 -0.69 12.92 -16.15
N LYS A 222 -0.45 12.05 -17.13
CA LYS A 222 -1.26 10.88 -17.42
C LYS A 222 -0.44 9.61 -17.24
N GLN A 223 -1.11 8.50 -16.96
CA GLN A 223 -0.46 7.20 -16.92
C GLN A 223 0.13 6.85 -18.28
N GLY A 224 1.40 6.47 -18.29
CA GLY A 224 2.13 6.18 -19.51
C GLY A 224 3.07 7.30 -19.98
N ASP A 225 2.91 8.52 -19.47
CA ASP A 225 3.77 9.66 -19.85
C ASP A 225 5.25 9.38 -19.53
N ILE A 226 6.13 9.78 -20.46
CA ILE A 226 7.57 9.81 -20.25
C ILE A 226 7.92 11.14 -19.58
N ILE A 227 8.56 11.08 -18.43
CA ILE A 227 8.83 12.22 -17.58
C ILE A 227 10.34 12.43 -17.44
N LYS A 228 10.77 13.67 -17.59
CA LYS A 228 12.13 14.09 -17.27
C LYS A 228 12.23 14.54 -15.82
N LYS A 229 13.40 14.33 -15.22
CA LYS A 229 13.78 14.86 -13.91
C LYS A 229 13.48 16.36 -13.85
N GLY A 230 12.86 16.81 -12.76
CA GLY A 230 12.50 18.21 -12.57
C GLY A 230 11.24 18.66 -13.30
N LYS A 231 10.54 17.81 -14.07
CA LYS A 231 9.23 18.14 -14.62
C LYS A 231 8.17 18.20 -13.52
N ILE A 232 7.32 19.22 -13.54
CA ILE A 232 6.16 19.31 -12.64
C ILE A 232 5.20 18.16 -12.95
N ILE A 233 4.86 17.36 -11.97
CA ILE A 233 3.95 16.23 -12.08
C ILE A 233 2.66 16.43 -11.27
N ALA A 234 2.72 17.21 -10.19
CA ALA A 234 1.59 17.50 -9.32
C ALA A 234 1.80 18.80 -8.54
N PHE A 235 0.84 19.08 -7.66
CA PHE A 235 0.88 20.16 -6.69
C PHE A 235 0.51 19.61 -5.30
N THR A 236 0.98 20.26 -4.25
CA THR A 236 0.56 19.96 -2.88
C THR A 236 -0.91 20.28 -2.69
N SER A 237 -1.55 19.60 -1.74
CA SER A 237 -2.95 19.88 -1.37
C SER A 237 -3.10 21.28 -0.78
N SER A 238 -4.21 21.96 -1.11
CA SER A 238 -4.61 23.22 -0.52
C SER A 238 -4.90 23.15 0.99
N ASN A 239 -5.19 21.94 1.51
CA ASN A 239 -5.58 21.77 2.91
C ASN A 239 -4.37 21.46 3.82
N SER A 240 -3.38 20.71 3.33
CA SER A 240 -2.25 20.29 4.16
C SER A 240 -0.93 20.95 3.79
N GLY A 241 -0.77 21.38 2.53
CA GLY A 241 0.49 21.89 2.01
C GLY A 241 1.66 20.91 2.13
N SER A 242 1.38 19.63 2.37
CA SER A 242 2.37 18.56 2.53
C SER A 242 2.02 17.35 1.67
N PHE A 243 3.01 16.54 1.35
CA PHE A 243 2.83 15.30 0.61
C PHE A 243 3.81 14.25 1.11
N HIS A 244 3.50 12.98 0.83
CA HIS A 244 4.35 11.85 1.16
C HIS A 244 5.18 11.44 -0.04
N PHE A 245 6.48 11.22 0.15
CA PHE A 245 7.43 10.80 -0.87
C PHE A 245 8.15 9.53 -0.47
N GLN A 246 8.20 8.55 -1.38
CA GLN A 246 8.95 7.31 -1.20
C GLN A 246 9.92 7.09 -2.35
N LEU A 247 11.06 6.50 -2.04
CA LEU A 247 11.92 5.82 -3.00
C LEU A 247 11.96 4.33 -2.72
N ARG A 248 11.93 3.55 -3.78
CA ARG A 248 12.01 2.08 -3.69
C ARG A 248 13.03 1.56 -4.70
N TYR A 249 13.81 0.60 -4.26
CA TYR A 249 14.72 -0.14 -5.12
C TYR A 249 14.35 -1.62 -5.10
N ASN A 250 14.13 -2.21 -6.28
CA ASN A 250 13.66 -3.60 -6.42
C ASN A 250 12.50 -3.93 -5.45
N ARG A 251 11.52 -3.02 -5.35
CA ARG A 251 10.31 -3.10 -4.50
C ARG A 251 10.53 -2.81 -3.01
N THR A 252 11.78 -2.77 -2.53
CA THR A 252 12.07 -2.49 -1.13
C THR A 252 12.13 -0.98 -0.90
N PRO A 253 11.41 -0.41 0.08
CA PRO A 253 11.55 0.99 0.41
C PRO A 253 12.96 1.28 0.95
N VAL A 254 13.52 2.39 0.51
CA VAL A 254 14.83 2.88 0.94
C VAL A 254 14.67 4.29 1.52
N ASN A 255 15.57 4.70 2.42
CA ASN A 255 15.51 6.04 2.97
C ASN A 255 15.76 7.09 1.87
N PRO A 256 14.74 7.90 1.50
CA PRO A 256 14.89 8.83 0.38
C PRO A 256 16.01 9.84 0.58
N VAL A 257 16.23 10.29 1.82
CA VAL A 257 17.24 11.32 2.14
C VAL A 257 18.67 10.89 1.73
N ASN A 258 18.94 9.58 1.71
CA ASN A 258 20.25 9.05 1.32
C ASN A 258 20.53 9.15 -0.20
N TYR A 259 19.52 9.45 -1.01
CA TYR A 259 19.60 9.46 -2.48
C TYR A 259 19.18 10.79 -3.11
N LEU A 260 18.65 11.73 -2.31
CA LEU A 260 18.24 13.06 -2.74
C LEU A 260 19.40 14.04 -2.65
N ASN A 261 19.60 14.84 -3.72
CA ASN A 261 20.59 15.91 -3.80
C ASN A 261 19.90 17.26 -4.03
#